data_93692d3a56920deb80fd51441ad24a32
#
_entry.id   93692d3a56920deb80fd51441ad24a32
#
_cell.length_a   1.000
_cell.length_b   1.000
_cell.length_c   1.000
_cell.angle_alpha   90.00
_cell.angle_beta   90.00
_cell.angle_gamma   90.00
#
_symmetry.space_group_name_H-M   'P 1'
#
loop_
_entity.id
_entity.type
_entity.pdbx_description
1 polymer ?
#
loop_
_entity_poly.entity_id
_entity_poly.type
_entity_poly.pdbx_seq_one_letter_code
_entity_poly.pdbx_strand_id
1 'polypeptide(L)'
;MSNKETLTGAEALIRSLEMENVEIMFGLPGGCILPAYDPLLKSSIRHILVRHEQGAGHMAQGYAHVTGRPGVAMVTSGPAATNMVTPLCDAFMDSIPMVCITGQVSTTAIGTD
;
A
#
# COMPACT_ATOMS: atom_id res chain seq x y z
N MET A 1 7.66 15.50 -30.81
CA MET A 1 7.88 15.91 -29.40
C MET A 1 7.01 15.04 -28.54
N SER A 2 7.57 14.07 -27.81
CA SER A 2 6.75 13.24 -26.90
C SER A 2 6.28 14.14 -25.76
N ASN A 3 4.97 14.33 -25.62
CA ASN A 3 4.39 14.92 -24.42
C ASN A 3 4.79 14.01 -23.24
N LYS A 4 5.79 14.40 -22.48
CA LYS A 4 6.07 13.75 -21.20
C LYS A 4 4.90 14.08 -20.29
N GLU A 5 4.03 13.11 -20.07
CA GLU A 5 2.97 13.22 -19.09
C GLU A 5 3.62 13.42 -17.71
N THR A 6 3.33 14.54 -17.07
CA THR A 6 3.86 14.85 -15.74
C THR A 6 2.92 14.24 -14.71
N LEU A 7 3.39 13.25 -13.97
CA LEU A 7 2.66 12.57 -12.90
C LEU A 7 3.08 13.12 -11.54
N THR A 8 2.15 13.19 -10.61
CA THR A 8 2.49 13.33 -9.18
C THR A 8 3.12 12.03 -8.66
N GLY A 9 3.84 12.10 -7.54
CA GLY A 9 4.39 10.89 -6.91
C GLY A 9 3.31 9.87 -6.56
N ALA A 10 2.12 10.33 -6.15
CA ALA A 10 0.97 9.46 -5.86
C ALA A 10 0.45 8.74 -7.12
N GLU A 11 0.31 9.47 -8.24
CA GLU A 11 -0.07 8.89 -9.53
C GLU A 11 0.99 7.90 -10.02
N ALA A 12 2.27 8.24 -9.89
CA ALA A 12 3.37 7.38 -10.27
C ALA A 12 3.38 6.08 -9.44
N LEU A 13 3.08 6.15 -8.14
CA LEU A 13 2.97 4.98 -7.27
C LEU A 13 1.88 4.02 -7.78
N ILE A 14 0.65 4.52 -7.97
CA ILE A 14 -0.46 3.68 -8.44
C ILE A 14 -0.19 3.14 -9.84
N ARG A 15 0.35 3.96 -10.74
CA ARG A 15 0.74 3.52 -12.08
C ARG A 15 1.79 2.40 -12.06
N SER A 16 2.76 2.49 -11.14
CA SER A 16 3.76 1.44 -10.97
C SER A 16 3.14 0.11 -10.53
N LEU A 17 2.18 0.16 -9.60
CA LEU A 17 1.45 -1.05 -9.18
C LEU A 17 0.63 -1.66 -10.33
N GLU A 18 0.01 -0.83 -11.16
CA GLU A 18 -0.70 -1.29 -12.37
C GLU A 18 0.25 -1.97 -13.37
N MET A 19 1.44 -1.38 -13.59
CA MET A 19 2.46 -1.94 -14.48
C MET A 19 3.00 -3.29 -13.97
N GLU A 20 3.03 -3.50 -12.67
CA GLU A 20 3.38 -4.77 -12.02
C GLU A 20 2.19 -5.76 -11.97
N ASN A 21 1.07 -5.42 -12.64
CA ASN A 21 -0.14 -6.23 -12.71
C ASN A 21 -0.76 -6.53 -11.33
N VAL A 22 -0.71 -5.56 -10.42
CA VAL A 22 -1.44 -5.65 -9.16
C VAL A 22 -2.94 -5.54 -9.44
N GLU A 23 -3.69 -6.58 -9.13
CA GLU A 23 -5.14 -6.64 -9.35
C GLU A 23 -5.94 -6.24 -8.10
N ILE A 24 -5.41 -6.59 -6.94
CA ILE A 24 -6.07 -6.39 -5.64
C ILE A 24 -5.07 -5.80 -4.66
N MET A 25 -5.54 -4.83 -3.88
CA MET A 25 -4.80 -4.22 -2.80
C MET A 25 -5.68 -4.11 -1.55
N PHE A 26 -5.11 -4.33 -0.39
CA PHE A 26 -5.79 -4.26 0.90
C PHE A 26 -5.34 -3.02 1.66
N GLY A 27 -6.24 -2.33 2.35
CA GLY A 27 -5.78 -1.15 3.07
C GLY A 27 -6.85 -0.39 3.85
N LEU A 28 -6.35 0.62 4.56
CA LEU A 28 -7.17 1.56 5.30
C LEU A 28 -6.65 2.97 5.06
N PRO A 29 -7.44 3.86 4.43
CA PRO A 29 -7.02 5.22 4.19
C PRO A 29 -6.86 6.01 5.49
N GLY A 30 -5.95 6.98 5.49
CA GLY A 30 -5.73 7.93 6.56
C GLY A 30 -4.96 9.14 6.04
N GLY A 31 -4.89 10.23 6.81
CA GLY A 31 -4.45 11.53 6.34
C GLY A 31 -3.19 11.56 5.49
N CYS A 32 -2.12 10.88 5.94
CA CYS A 32 -0.82 10.92 5.28
C CYS A 32 -0.71 10.03 4.02
N ILE A 33 -1.72 9.24 3.68
CA ILE A 33 -1.75 8.39 2.48
C ILE A 33 -2.89 8.75 1.52
N LEU A 34 -3.80 9.64 1.90
CA LEU A 34 -4.92 10.06 1.06
C LEU A 34 -4.52 10.47 -0.36
N PRO A 35 -3.41 11.19 -0.59
CA PRO A 35 -3.00 11.54 -1.94
C PRO A 35 -2.78 10.33 -2.87
N ALA A 36 -2.41 9.17 -2.32
CA ALA A 36 -2.27 7.93 -3.10
C ALA A 36 -3.62 7.22 -3.33
N TYR A 37 -4.60 7.47 -2.49
CA TYR A 37 -5.96 6.94 -2.67
C TYR A 37 -6.75 7.67 -3.77
N ASP A 38 -6.46 8.95 -4.03
CA ASP A 38 -7.14 9.71 -5.10
C ASP A 38 -6.95 9.07 -6.49
N PRO A 39 -5.70 8.81 -6.97
CA PRO A 39 -5.52 8.13 -8.25
C PRO A 39 -6.02 6.67 -8.23
N LEU A 40 -6.04 6.02 -7.07
CA LEU A 40 -6.57 4.66 -6.95
C LEU A 40 -8.06 4.57 -7.32
N LEU A 41 -8.85 5.63 -7.11
CA LEU A 41 -10.26 5.68 -7.51
C LEU A 41 -10.48 5.52 -9.03
N LYS A 42 -9.47 5.85 -9.83
CA LYS A 42 -9.49 5.73 -11.29
C LYS A 42 -8.70 4.53 -11.81
N SER A 43 -8.10 3.78 -10.91
CA SER A 43 -7.29 2.60 -11.22
C SER A 43 -8.15 1.37 -11.46
N SER A 44 -7.59 0.42 -12.20
CA SER A 44 -8.15 -0.93 -12.33
C SER A 44 -7.92 -1.79 -11.09
N ILE A 45 -7.07 -1.36 -10.17
CA ILE A 45 -6.75 -2.10 -8.94
C ILE A 45 -7.98 -2.10 -8.02
N ARG A 46 -8.47 -3.28 -7.70
CA ARG A 46 -9.55 -3.45 -6.72
C ARG A 46 -9.02 -3.23 -5.31
N HIS A 47 -9.52 -2.21 -4.63
CA HIS A 47 -9.21 -1.96 -3.23
C HIS A 47 -10.18 -2.67 -2.30
N ILE A 48 -9.66 -3.43 -1.34
CA ILE A 48 -10.41 -4.06 -0.26
C ILE A 48 -10.19 -3.25 1.01
N LEU A 49 -11.23 -2.53 1.41
CA LEU A 49 -11.21 -1.74 2.65
C LEU A 49 -11.29 -2.65 3.87
N VAL A 50 -10.36 -2.46 4.78
CA VAL A 50 -10.33 -3.17 6.08
C VAL A 50 -10.75 -2.25 7.21
N ARG A 51 -10.98 -2.81 8.39
CA ARG A 51 -11.30 -2.05 9.61
C ARG A 51 -10.14 -1.99 10.60
N HIS A 52 -9.05 -2.66 10.31
CA HIS A 52 -7.81 -2.65 11.07
C HIS A 52 -6.66 -2.96 10.11
N GLU A 53 -5.58 -2.22 10.20
CA GLU A 53 -4.45 -2.31 9.26
C GLU A 53 -3.77 -3.68 9.30
N GLN A 54 -3.68 -4.28 10.48
CA GLN A 54 -3.15 -5.65 10.62
C GLN A 54 -3.95 -6.64 9.76
N GLY A 55 -5.27 -6.45 9.67
CA GLY A 55 -6.12 -7.25 8.78
C GLY A 55 -5.74 -7.09 7.30
N ALA A 56 -5.37 -5.87 6.86
CA ALA A 56 -4.88 -5.65 5.50
C ALA A 56 -3.61 -6.44 5.22
N GLY A 57 -2.67 -6.44 6.16
CA GLY A 57 -1.43 -7.20 6.05
C GLY A 57 -1.68 -8.70 5.95
N HIS A 58 -2.47 -9.28 6.84
CA HIS A 58 -2.79 -10.71 6.79
C HIS A 58 -3.60 -11.10 5.56
N MET A 59 -4.49 -10.22 5.07
CA MET A 59 -5.18 -10.46 3.78
C MET A 59 -4.22 -10.46 2.61
N ALA A 60 -3.25 -9.51 2.57
CA ALA A 60 -2.23 -9.47 1.54
C ALA A 60 -1.34 -10.72 1.58
N GLN A 61 -0.93 -11.16 2.77
CA GLN A 61 -0.19 -12.39 2.98
C GLN A 61 -0.96 -13.61 2.49
N GLY A 62 -2.23 -13.74 2.89
CA GLY A 62 -3.09 -14.85 2.46
C GLY A 62 -3.29 -14.88 0.94
N TYR A 63 -3.49 -13.71 0.31
CA TYR A 63 -3.55 -13.58 -1.14
C TYR A 63 -2.26 -14.06 -1.81
N ALA A 64 -1.10 -13.64 -1.30
CA ALA A 64 0.19 -14.07 -1.83
C ALA A 64 0.40 -15.57 -1.69
N HIS A 65 0.01 -16.14 -0.54
CA HIS A 65 0.15 -17.56 -0.26
C HIS A 65 -0.62 -18.42 -1.27
N VAL A 66 -1.87 -18.05 -1.58
CA VAL A 66 -2.72 -18.87 -2.46
C VAL A 66 -2.49 -18.60 -3.95
N THR A 67 -2.02 -17.41 -4.31
CA THR A 67 -1.82 -17.03 -5.72
C THR A 67 -0.39 -17.20 -6.21
N GLY A 68 0.59 -17.25 -5.30
CA GLY A 68 2.01 -17.20 -5.63
C GLY A 68 2.48 -15.82 -6.13
N ARG A 69 1.64 -14.78 -6.01
CA ARG A 69 1.93 -13.40 -6.44
C ARG A 69 2.10 -12.50 -5.19
N PRO A 70 2.95 -11.47 -5.25
CA PRO A 70 3.09 -10.55 -4.12
C PRO A 70 1.76 -9.95 -3.70
N GLY A 71 1.44 -10.02 -2.40
CA GLY A 71 0.30 -9.32 -1.83
C GLY A 71 0.64 -7.87 -1.53
N VAL A 72 -0.29 -6.96 -1.74
CA VAL A 72 -0.08 -5.51 -1.54
C VAL A 72 -1.01 -4.97 -0.48
N ALA A 73 -0.44 -4.28 0.51
CA ALA A 73 -1.21 -3.54 1.51
C ALA A 73 -0.77 -2.07 1.54
N MET A 74 -1.73 -1.15 1.68
CA MET A 74 -1.47 0.29 1.76
C MET A 74 -2.21 0.91 2.95
N VAL A 75 -1.45 1.52 3.85
CA VAL A 75 -1.96 2.11 5.09
C VAL A 75 -1.31 3.47 5.35
N THR A 76 -1.86 4.24 6.29
CA THR A 76 -1.31 5.55 6.63
C THR A 76 -0.08 5.47 7.55
N SER A 77 0.40 6.59 8.01
CA SER A 77 1.56 6.75 8.90
C SER A 77 1.26 6.37 10.35
N GLY A 78 2.30 6.38 11.18
CA GLY A 78 2.22 6.25 12.63
C GLY A 78 1.65 4.91 13.08
N PRO A 79 0.59 4.89 13.89
CA PRO A 79 0.04 3.63 14.43
C PRO A 79 -0.46 2.67 13.34
N ALA A 80 -0.88 3.17 12.19
CA ALA A 80 -1.24 2.33 11.06
C ALA A 80 -0.03 1.57 10.51
N ALA A 81 1.10 2.25 10.35
CA ALA A 81 2.35 1.62 9.92
C ALA A 81 2.85 0.59 10.94
N THR A 82 2.76 0.90 12.23
CA THR A 82 3.16 -0.06 13.29
C THR A 82 2.24 -1.27 13.38
N ASN A 83 0.97 -1.14 13.03
CA ASN A 83 0.04 -2.27 12.91
C ASN A 83 0.41 -3.26 11.79
N MET A 84 1.30 -2.87 10.87
CA MET A 84 1.81 -3.76 9.82
C MET A 84 2.98 -4.64 10.28
N VAL A 85 3.57 -4.39 11.45
CA VAL A 85 4.75 -5.13 11.91
C VAL A 85 4.46 -6.62 12.08
N THR A 86 3.35 -6.98 12.72
CA THR A 86 2.98 -8.40 12.91
C THR A 86 2.80 -9.13 11.58
N PRO A 87 1.95 -8.66 10.63
CA PRO A 87 1.79 -9.37 9.36
C PRO A 87 3.07 -9.38 8.50
N LEU A 88 3.92 -8.35 8.59
CA LEU A 88 5.21 -8.36 7.91
C LEU A 88 6.16 -9.41 8.50
N CYS A 89 6.20 -9.52 9.84
CA CYS A 89 6.99 -10.54 10.52
C CYS A 89 6.51 -11.95 10.16
N ASP A 90 5.20 -12.17 10.17
CA ASP A 90 4.59 -13.44 9.82
C ASP A 90 4.89 -13.84 8.36
N ALA A 91 4.68 -12.92 7.42
CA ALA A 91 5.01 -13.13 6.02
C ALA A 91 6.51 -13.41 5.80
N PHE A 92 7.37 -12.70 6.54
CA PHE A 92 8.82 -12.92 6.48
C PHE A 92 9.23 -14.31 6.98
N MET A 93 8.67 -14.75 8.11
CA MET A 93 8.95 -16.07 8.68
C MET A 93 8.53 -17.22 7.76
N ASP A 94 7.43 -17.03 7.03
CA ASP A 94 6.88 -18.02 6.11
C ASP A 94 7.37 -17.85 4.66
N SER A 95 8.28 -16.90 4.41
CA SER A 95 8.79 -16.57 3.06
C SER A 95 7.68 -16.23 2.05
N ILE A 96 6.62 -15.55 2.51
CA ILE A 96 5.49 -15.10 1.69
C ILE A 96 5.78 -13.69 1.15
N PRO A 97 5.75 -13.48 -0.19
CA PRO A 97 6.05 -12.18 -0.76
C PRO A 97 4.94 -11.16 -0.48
N MET A 98 5.32 -10.04 0.13
CA MET A 98 4.40 -8.97 0.48
C MET A 98 5.03 -7.60 0.27
N VAL A 99 4.26 -6.66 -0.26
CA VAL A 99 4.62 -5.24 -0.37
C VAL A 99 3.71 -4.44 0.56
N CYS A 100 4.33 -3.74 1.49
CA CYS A 100 3.62 -2.85 2.41
C CYS A 100 3.98 -1.38 2.10
N ILE A 101 2.97 -0.59 1.79
CA ILE A 101 3.09 0.84 1.51
C ILE A 101 2.51 1.60 2.68
N THR A 102 3.32 2.44 3.32
CA THR A 102 2.87 3.27 4.44
C THR A 102 3.00 4.75 4.11
N GLY A 103 2.07 5.54 4.60
CA GLY A 103 2.20 6.99 4.58
C GLY A 103 3.30 7.47 5.52
N GLN A 104 3.69 8.72 5.35
CA GLN A 104 4.58 9.44 6.25
C GLN A 104 4.06 10.87 6.42
N VAL A 105 4.34 11.48 7.54
CA VAL A 105 4.09 12.91 7.74
C VAL A 105 4.89 13.75 6.74
N SER A 106 4.52 15.01 6.55
CA SER A 106 5.28 15.91 5.68
C SER A 106 6.75 15.96 6.08
N THR A 107 7.63 16.19 5.11
CA THR A 107 9.08 16.28 5.36
C THR A 107 9.45 17.34 6.41
N THR A 108 8.64 18.39 6.53
CA THR A 108 8.81 19.46 7.52
C THR A 108 8.40 19.05 8.94
N ALA A 109 7.63 17.98 9.09
CA ALA A 109 7.19 17.47 10.39
C ALA A 109 8.03 16.27 10.87
N ILE A 110 8.94 15.74 10.05
CA ILE A 110 9.81 14.64 10.46
C ILE A 110 10.80 15.15 11.53
N GLY A 111 10.80 14.49 12.70
CA GLY A 111 11.66 14.85 13.82
C GLY A 111 11.12 15.96 14.71
N THR A 112 9.87 16.37 14.52
CA THR A 112 9.14 17.23 15.47
C THR A 112 8.26 16.39 16.39
N ASP A 113 8.07 16.87 17.62
CA ASP A 113 7.19 16.23 18.62
C ASP A 113 5.69 16.43 18.30
#